data_94b3fa3dc62f8134c58d7c5f104f021c
#
_entry.id   94b3fa3dc62f8134c58d7c5f104f021c
#
_cell.length_a   1.000
_cell.length_b   1.000
_cell.length_c   1.000
_cell.angle_alpha   90.00
_cell.angle_beta   90.00
_cell.angle_gamma   90.00
#
_symmetry.space_group_name_H-M   'P 1'
#
loop_
_entity.id
_entity.type
_entity.pdbx_description
1 polymer ?
#
loop_
_entity_poly.entity_id
_entity_poly.type
_entity_poly.pdbx_seq_one_letter_code
_entity_poly.pdbx_strand_id
1 'polypeptide(L)'
;MRFLMGLRAQLPGPAPYRLLDIGTGGGRHMLLAGELGFAPFGVDISFTGLSHARKRMQQTNLMASVAAASMTSLPFADSSFHAVVSYGSFYYGSAQVMRQAIAEAYRVLAQGGKSFVVLRSTDDDRFGKGRELGLNTFELGICGTNELGTVQHFLAAEDIPEYFSQFSAVNFEKAEWTTGGRTRLNSDWLITAEK
;
A
#
# COMPACT_ATOMS: atom_id res chain seq x y z
N MET A 1 4.54 4.94 9.38
CA MET A 1 5.54 4.69 10.45
C MET A 1 4.93 4.16 11.75
N ARG A 2 3.94 4.83 12.36
CA ARG A 2 3.28 4.37 13.63
C ARG A 2 2.76 2.94 13.56
N PHE A 3 2.15 2.53 12.44
CA PHE A 3 1.63 1.18 12.26
C PHE A 3 2.72 0.10 12.47
N LEU A 4 3.84 0.19 11.74
CA LEU A 4 4.92 -0.80 11.83
C LEU A 4 5.53 -0.89 13.23
N MET A 5 5.71 0.25 13.89
CA MET A 5 6.19 0.28 15.28
C MET A 5 5.18 -0.36 16.24
N GLY A 6 3.90 -0.02 16.10
CA GLY A 6 2.82 -0.58 16.91
C GLY A 6 2.66 -2.08 16.68
N LEU A 7 2.73 -2.53 15.42
CA LEU A 7 2.68 -3.95 15.08
C LEU A 7 3.86 -4.70 15.68
N ARG A 8 5.10 -4.18 15.55
CA ARG A 8 6.29 -4.83 16.11
C ARG A 8 6.23 -4.99 17.63
N ALA A 9 5.68 -3.99 18.32
CA ALA A 9 5.52 -4.03 19.77
C ALA A 9 4.52 -5.10 20.25
N GLN A 10 3.60 -5.54 19.39
CA GLN A 10 2.60 -6.58 19.70
C GLN A 10 3.10 -8.00 19.39
N LEU A 11 4.17 -8.12 18.62
CA LEU A 11 4.71 -9.43 18.23
C LEU A 11 5.70 -9.95 19.28
N PRO A 12 5.56 -11.21 19.76
CA PRO A 12 6.40 -11.77 20.81
C PRO A 12 7.81 -12.10 20.31
N GLY A 13 8.84 -11.67 21.03
CA GLY A 13 10.24 -12.13 20.86
C GLY A 13 10.94 -11.67 19.56
N PRO A 14 12.14 -12.22 19.29
CA PRO A 14 13.02 -11.80 18.21
C PRO A 14 12.83 -12.57 16.90
N ALA A 15 11.74 -13.32 16.70
CA ALA A 15 11.54 -14.12 15.50
C ALA A 15 11.51 -13.25 14.24
N PRO A 16 12.03 -13.70 13.09
CA PRO A 16 11.99 -12.96 11.85
C PRO A 16 10.56 -12.95 11.30
N TYR A 17 9.77 -11.96 11.72
CA TYR A 17 8.43 -11.75 11.18
C TYR A 17 8.52 -11.24 9.75
N ARG A 18 7.92 -11.97 8.80
CA ARG A 18 7.92 -11.62 7.38
C ARG A 18 6.94 -10.48 7.13
N LEU A 19 7.41 -9.41 6.47
CA LEU A 19 6.62 -8.29 6.04
C LEU A 19 6.72 -8.13 4.52
N LEU A 20 5.57 -7.94 3.87
CA LEU A 20 5.49 -7.64 2.43
C LEU A 20 5.13 -6.17 2.22
N ASP A 21 5.92 -5.46 1.43
CA ASP A 21 5.65 -4.10 0.94
C ASP A 21 5.22 -4.17 -0.53
N ILE A 22 3.92 -3.93 -0.79
CA ILE A 22 3.32 -4.01 -2.13
C ILE A 22 3.32 -2.63 -2.77
N GLY A 23 3.97 -2.50 -3.92
CA GLY A 23 4.30 -1.21 -4.54
C GLY A 23 5.47 -0.57 -3.81
N THR A 24 6.52 -1.36 -3.56
CA THR A 24 7.65 -0.94 -2.70
C THR A 24 8.46 0.23 -3.28
N GLY A 25 8.39 0.47 -4.59
CA GLY A 25 9.18 1.51 -5.25
C GLY A 25 10.66 1.42 -4.89
N GLY A 26 11.22 2.50 -4.35
CA GLY A 26 12.62 2.56 -3.89
C GLY A 26 12.87 1.94 -2.51
N GLY A 27 11.95 1.18 -1.92
CA GLY A 27 12.17 0.35 -0.72
C GLY A 27 12.21 1.12 0.60
N ARG A 28 11.58 2.29 0.73
CA ARG A 28 11.66 3.07 1.99
C ARG A 28 10.96 2.36 3.16
N HIS A 29 9.81 1.69 2.91
CA HIS A 29 9.11 0.95 3.97
C HIS A 29 9.80 -0.38 4.29
N MET A 30 10.44 -1.01 3.29
CA MET A 30 11.30 -2.17 3.52
C MET A 30 12.47 -1.83 4.44
N LEU A 31 13.14 -0.68 4.23
CA LEU A 31 14.22 -0.21 5.09
C LEU A 31 13.74 -0.08 6.54
N LEU A 32 12.65 0.66 6.75
CA LEU A 32 12.08 0.84 8.08
C LEU A 32 11.66 -0.50 8.71
N ALA A 33 11.05 -1.40 7.94
CA ALA A 33 10.67 -2.72 8.44
C ALA A 33 11.90 -3.53 8.89
N GLY A 34 12.98 -3.51 8.12
CA GLY A 34 14.23 -4.16 8.48
C GLY A 34 14.86 -3.59 9.76
N GLU A 35 14.87 -2.27 9.92
CA GLU A 35 15.34 -1.59 11.14
C GLU A 35 14.49 -1.95 12.38
N LEU A 36 13.22 -2.27 12.19
CA LEU A 36 12.32 -2.76 13.24
C LEU A 36 12.42 -4.27 13.48
N GLY A 37 13.31 -4.98 12.79
CA GLY A 37 13.54 -6.41 12.97
C GLY A 37 12.57 -7.33 12.21
N PHE A 38 11.85 -6.83 11.20
CA PHE A 38 11.15 -7.67 10.24
C PHE A 38 12.13 -8.24 9.19
N ALA A 39 11.73 -9.35 8.56
CA ALA A 39 12.29 -9.81 7.30
C ALA A 39 11.48 -9.21 6.14
N PRO A 40 11.93 -8.10 5.51
CA PRO A 40 11.15 -7.39 4.51
C PRO A 40 11.25 -8.04 3.14
N PHE A 41 10.11 -8.12 2.47
CA PHE A 41 9.95 -8.48 1.07
C PHE A 41 9.27 -7.31 0.36
N GLY A 42 9.67 -7.01 -0.86
CA GLY A 42 9.05 -5.95 -1.65
C GLY A 42 8.66 -6.44 -3.04
N VAL A 43 7.51 -5.99 -3.52
CA VAL A 43 7.11 -6.18 -4.92
C VAL A 43 6.74 -4.85 -5.55
N ASP A 44 7.09 -4.71 -6.84
CA ASP A 44 6.72 -3.58 -7.67
C ASP A 44 6.73 -3.98 -9.14
N ILE A 45 5.99 -3.28 -9.97
CA ILE A 45 6.05 -3.44 -11.43
C ILE A 45 7.22 -2.65 -12.04
N SER A 46 7.78 -1.67 -11.31
CA SER A 46 8.86 -0.79 -11.76
C SER A 46 10.22 -1.42 -11.52
N PHE A 47 10.87 -1.89 -12.58
CA PHE A 47 12.26 -2.37 -12.51
C PHE A 47 13.24 -1.33 -11.97
N THR A 48 13.02 -0.06 -12.29
CA THR A 48 13.84 1.05 -11.76
C THR A 48 13.64 1.19 -10.25
N GLY A 49 12.40 1.16 -9.78
CA GLY A 49 12.08 1.17 -8.35
C GLY A 49 12.77 0.02 -7.62
N LEU A 50 12.62 -1.21 -8.12
CA LEU A 50 13.25 -2.41 -7.55
C LEU A 50 14.78 -2.35 -7.53
N SER A 51 15.39 -1.76 -8.56
CA SER A 51 16.86 -1.53 -8.60
C SER A 51 17.29 -0.61 -7.46
N HIS A 52 16.56 0.50 -7.24
CA HIS A 52 16.82 1.41 -6.14
C HIS A 52 16.60 0.75 -4.77
N ALA A 53 15.54 -0.06 -4.64
CA ALA A 53 15.27 -0.80 -3.40
C ALA A 53 16.42 -1.77 -3.07
N ARG A 54 16.88 -2.58 -4.05
CA ARG A 54 18.03 -3.49 -3.87
C ARG A 54 19.28 -2.74 -3.42
N LYS A 55 19.64 -1.65 -4.11
CA LYS A 55 20.81 -0.83 -3.77
C LYS A 55 20.71 -0.29 -2.33
N ARG A 56 19.55 0.20 -1.93
CA ARG A 56 19.29 0.71 -0.57
C ARG A 56 19.47 -0.37 0.48
N MET A 57 18.91 -1.57 0.26
CA MET A 57 19.06 -2.70 1.20
C MET A 57 20.51 -3.16 1.33
N GLN A 58 21.26 -3.23 0.21
CA GLN A 58 22.68 -3.56 0.22
C GLN A 58 23.52 -2.56 1.03
N GLN A 59 23.21 -1.27 0.93
CA GLN A 59 23.91 -0.21 1.67
C GLN A 59 23.69 -0.25 3.18
N THR A 60 22.62 -0.87 3.63
CA THR A 60 22.25 -0.96 5.05
C THR A 60 22.50 -2.34 5.66
N ASN A 61 23.08 -3.27 4.91
CA ASN A 61 23.30 -4.67 5.32
C ASN A 61 22.00 -5.38 5.78
N LEU A 62 20.83 -4.92 5.34
CA LEU A 62 19.57 -5.57 5.65
C LEU A 62 19.29 -6.70 4.67
N MET A 63 19.01 -7.88 5.20
CA MET A 63 18.54 -9.00 4.40
C MET A 63 17.09 -8.73 3.95
N ALA A 64 16.92 -8.44 2.67
CA ALA A 64 15.63 -8.16 2.07
C ALA A 64 15.55 -8.77 0.67
N SER A 65 14.35 -9.14 0.26
CA SER A 65 14.10 -9.69 -1.07
C SER A 65 13.13 -8.78 -1.83
N VAL A 66 13.40 -8.56 -3.13
CA VAL A 66 12.49 -7.84 -4.02
C VAL A 66 12.22 -8.63 -5.28
N ALA A 67 10.97 -8.58 -5.76
CA ALA A 67 10.53 -9.23 -6.99
C ALA A 67 9.69 -8.28 -7.84
N ALA A 68 9.78 -8.45 -9.17
CA ALA A 68 8.88 -7.78 -10.10
C ALA A 68 7.55 -8.55 -10.12
N ALA A 69 6.48 -7.90 -9.68
CA ALA A 69 5.14 -8.51 -9.66
C ALA A 69 4.05 -7.44 -9.67
N SER A 70 2.88 -7.81 -10.19
CA SER A 70 1.66 -7.02 -10.06
C SER A 70 1.06 -7.18 -8.66
N MET A 71 0.49 -6.10 -8.12
CA MET A 71 -0.29 -6.14 -6.88
C MET A 71 -1.53 -7.05 -6.96
N THR A 72 -1.99 -7.37 -8.18
CA THR A 72 -3.14 -8.23 -8.46
C THR A 72 -2.77 -9.71 -8.66
N SER A 73 -1.46 -10.05 -8.60
CA SER A 73 -0.96 -11.43 -8.75
C SER A 73 0.40 -11.53 -8.07
N LEU A 74 0.38 -11.84 -6.78
CA LEU A 74 1.59 -11.90 -5.95
C LEU A 74 2.24 -13.28 -6.06
N PRO A 75 3.58 -13.35 -6.26
CA PRO A 75 4.30 -14.62 -6.45
C PRO A 75 4.63 -15.31 -5.11
N PHE A 76 3.67 -15.32 -4.19
CA PHE A 76 3.82 -15.89 -2.85
C PHE A 76 2.67 -16.85 -2.54
N ALA A 77 2.96 -17.88 -1.76
CA ALA A 77 1.95 -18.79 -1.25
C ALA A 77 1.00 -18.09 -0.26
N ASP A 78 -0.16 -18.66 -0.04
CA ASP A 78 -1.12 -18.22 0.95
C ASP A 78 -0.47 -18.19 2.34
N SER A 79 -0.92 -17.26 3.18
CA SER A 79 -0.50 -17.17 4.58
C SER A 79 1.03 -17.07 4.80
N SER A 80 1.72 -16.41 3.87
CA SER A 80 3.20 -16.30 3.86
C SER A 80 3.74 -15.15 4.70
N PHE A 81 2.92 -14.16 5.06
CA PHE A 81 3.37 -12.94 5.71
C PHE A 81 2.59 -12.62 6.98
N HIS A 82 3.27 -12.11 7.99
CA HIS A 82 2.69 -11.64 9.24
C HIS A 82 2.19 -10.20 9.12
N ALA A 83 2.75 -9.45 8.19
CA ALA A 83 2.35 -8.09 7.88
C ALA A 83 2.38 -7.82 6.38
N VAL A 84 1.42 -7.01 5.90
CA VAL A 84 1.41 -6.45 4.55
C VAL A 84 1.28 -4.94 4.65
N VAL A 85 2.08 -4.23 3.87
CA VAL A 85 2.00 -2.76 3.72
C VAL A 85 1.79 -2.43 2.26
N SER A 86 0.89 -1.48 1.98
CA SER A 86 0.77 -0.83 0.68
C SER A 86 0.54 0.65 0.87
N TYR A 87 1.54 1.46 0.55
CA TYR A 87 1.46 2.90 0.73
C TYR A 87 1.46 3.60 -0.63
N GLY A 88 0.28 3.98 -1.08
CA GLY A 88 0.15 4.76 -2.31
C GLY A 88 0.27 3.94 -3.60
N SER A 89 -0.18 2.68 -3.63
CA SER A 89 -0.17 1.84 -4.83
C SER A 89 -1.52 1.25 -5.20
N PHE A 90 -2.35 0.82 -4.26
CA PHE A 90 -3.60 0.12 -4.56
C PHE A 90 -4.67 0.97 -5.27
N TYR A 91 -4.58 2.28 -5.19
CA TYR A 91 -5.50 3.16 -5.91
C TYR A 91 -5.14 3.36 -7.40
N TYR A 92 -3.98 2.86 -7.88
CA TYR A 92 -3.68 2.88 -9.31
C TYR A 92 -4.41 1.77 -10.04
N GLY A 93 -5.35 2.15 -10.90
CA GLY A 93 -6.20 1.29 -11.68
C GLY A 93 -7.68 1.51 -11.41
N SER A 94 -8.52 0.55 -11.82
CA SER A 94 -9.96 0.57 -11.60
C SER A 94 -10.34 0.04 -10.22
N ALA A 95 -11.61 0.19 -9.84
CA ALA A 95 -12.20 -0.44 -8.66
C ALA A 95 -11.93 -1.97 -8.61
N GLN A 96 -12.02 -2.65 -9.75
CA GLN A 96 -11.74 -4.09 -9.84
C GLN A 96 -10.28 -4.40 -9.53
N VAL A 97 -9.34 -3.60 -10.04
CA VAL A 97 -7.89 -3.75 -9.76
C VAL A 97 -7.62 -3.57 -8.27
N MET A 98 -8.22 -2.56 -7.64
CA MET A 98 -8.11 -2.33 -6.19
C MET A 98 -8.65 -3.51 -5.39
N ARG A 99 -9.84 -4.06 -5.74
CA ARG A 99 -10.41 -5.23 -5.07
C ARG A 99 -9.51 -6.46 -5.19
N GLN A 100 -8.93 -6.69 -6.37
CA GLN A 100 -7.98 -7.79 -6.58
C GLN A 100 -6.71 -7.63 -5.75
N ALA A 101 -6.16 -6.41 -5.67
CA ALA A 101 -4.98 -6.13 -4.86
C ALA A 101 -5.24 -6.35 -3.36
N ILE A 102 -6.41 -5.93 -2.86
CA ILE A 102 -6.85 -6.17 -1.47
C ILE A 102 -7.03 -7.68 -1.21
N ALA A 103 -7.63 -8.41 -2.15
CA ALA A 103 -7.80 -9.86 -2.05
C ALA A 103 -6.45 -10.61 -2.04
N GLU A 104 -5.49 -10.21 -2.85
CA GLU A 104 -4.14 -10.77 -2.84
C GLU A 104 -3.39 -10.46 -1.54
N ALA A 105 -3.52 -9.22 -1.02
CA ALA A 105 -2.98 -8.88 0.30
C ALA A 105 -3.57 -9.76 1.41
N TYR A 106 -4.89 -10.01 1.38
CA TYR A 106 -5.56 -10.93 2.30
C TYR A 106 -5.06 -12.37 2.14
N ARG A 107 -4.95 -12.85 0.88
CA ARG A 107 -4.50 -14.23 0.60
C ARG A 107 -3.14 -14.52 1.20
N VAL A 108 -2.17 -13.61 0.99
CA VAL A 108 -0.79 -13.82 1.45
C VAL A 108 -0.58 -13.55 2.95
N LEU A 109 -1.51 -12.88 3.63
CA LEU A 109 -1.46 -12.70 5.08
C LEU A 109 -1.71 -14.01 5.81
N ALA A 110 -0.91 -14.27 6.85
CA ALA A 110 -1.16 -15.34 7.81
C ALA A 110 -2.40 -15.04 8.67
N GLN A 111 -2.99 -16.06 9.27
CA GLN A 111 -4.07 -15.88 10.24
C GLN A 111 -3.58 -14.99 11.41
N GLY A 112 -4.36 -14.00 11.79
CA GLY A 112 -3.99 -12.96 12.77
C GLY A 112 -2.95 -11.95 12.23
N GLY A 113 -2.55 -12.08 10.97
CA GLY A 113 -1.68 -11.11 10.30
C GLY A 113 -2.40 -9.80 10.02
N LYS A 114 -1.66 -8.71 9.95
CA LYS A 114 -2.21 -7.36 9.80
C LYS A 114 -1.74 -6.68 8.53
N SER A 115 -2.65 -5.96 7.88
CA SER A 115 -2.33 -5.09 6.75
C SER A 115 -2.43 -3.62 7.13
N PHE A 116 -1.61 -2.80 6.49
CA PHE A 116 -1.73 -1.34 6.47
C PHE A 116 -1.76 -0.87 5.02
N VAL A 117 -2.88 -0.27 4.63
CA VAL A 117 -3.12 0.17 3.26
C VAL A 117 -3.48 1.65 3.26
N VAL A 118 -2.84 2.41 2.36
CA VAL A 118 -3.17 3.82 2.16
C VAL A 118 -3.87 3.96 0.81
N LEU A 119 -5.13 4.43 0.86
CA LEU A 119 -5.99 4.61 -0.30
C LEU A 119 -6.43 6.07 -0.41
N ARG A 120 -6.65 6.53 -1.63
CA ARG A 120 -7.12 7.88 -1.88
C ARG A 120 -8.60 8.03 -1.56
N SER A 121 -8.93 9.10 -0.82
CA SER A 121 -10.30 9.49 -0.51
C SER A 121 -10.95 10.24 -1.69
N THR A 122 -12.27 10.18 -1.80
CA THR A 122 -13.06 11.04 -2.69
C THR A 122 -12.99 12.54 -2.34
N ASP A 123 -12.43 12.89 -1.16
CA ASP A 123 -12.18 14.29 -0.78
C ASP A 123 -10.81 14.81 -1.26
N ASP A 124 -9.99 13.96 -1.87
CA ASP A 124 -8.71 14.36 -2.46
C ASP A 124 -8.94 15.32 -3.64
N ASP A 125 -8.10 16.34 -3.75
CA ASP A 125 -8.23 17.39 -4.78
C ASP A 125 -8.12 16.86 -6.23
N ARG A 126 -7.64 15.63 -6.43
CA ARG A 126 -7.60 14.97 -7.75
C ARG A 126 -8.91 14.28 -8.15
N PHE A 127 -9.82 14.07 -7.20
CA PHE A 127 -11.13 13.48 -7.49
C PHE A 127 -11.88 14.32 -8.51
N GLY A 128 -12.42 13.67 -9.54
CA GLY A 128 -13.15 14.34 -10.62
C GLY A 128 -12.28 15.12 -11.62
N LYS A 129 -10.95 15.14 -11.47
CA LYS A 129 -10.05 15.89 -12.34
C LYS A 129 -9.46 15.03 -13.44
N GLY A 130 -10.21 14.82 -14.51
CA GLY A 130 -9.76 14.04 -15.66
C GLY A 130 -10.92 13.38 -16.39
N ARG A 131 -10.63 12.33 -17.16
CA ARG A 131 -11.64 11.56 -17.88
C ARG A 131 -12.18 10.48 -16.95
N GLU A 132 -13.48 10.51 -16.67
CA GLU A 132 -14.16 9.48 -15.90
C GLU A 132 -14.19 8.17 -16.70
N LEU A 133 -13.77 7.07 -16.07
CA LEU A 133 -13.75 5.72 -16.63
C LEU A 133 -14.75 4.77 -15.94
N GLY A 134 -15.35 5.23 -14.86
CA GLY A 134 -16.31 4.50 -14.05
C GLY A 134 -16.51 5.18 -12.70
N LEU A 135 -17.43 4.68 -11.89
CA LEU A 135 -17.72 5.27 -10.58
C LEU A 135 -16.43 5.46 -9.77
N ASN A 136 -16.18 6.70 -9.34
CA ASN A 136 -14.99 7.10 -8.56
C ASN A 136 -13.64 6.74 -9.23
N THR A 137 -13.60 6.51 -10.55
CA THR A 137 -12.41 6.11 -11.29
C THR A 137 -12.12 7.09 -12.41
N PHE A 138 -10.93 7.70 -12.39
CA PHE A 138 -10.54 8.73 -13.35
C PHE A 138 -9.17 8.48 -13.95
N GLU A 139 -9.03 8.73 -15.26
CA GLU A 139 -7.73 8.97 -15.88
C GLU A 139 -7.37 10.43 -15.65
N LEU A 140 -6.35 10.67 -14.82
CA LEU A 140 -6.04 12.02 -14.35
C LEU A 140 -5.54 12.93 -15.46
N GLY A 141 -6.17 14.09 -15.60
CA GLY A 141 -5.81 15.14 -16.56
C GLY A 141 -5.05 16.34 -15.98
N ILE A 142 -4.51 16.20 -14.76
CA ILE A 142 -3.89 17.31 -14.05
C ILE A 142 -2.43 17.50 -14.49
N CYS A 143 -2.13 18.67 -15.04
CA CYS A 143 -0.75 19.06 -15.34
C CYS A 143 0.03 19.40 -14.07
N GLY A 144 1.34 19.12 -14.08
CA GLY A 144 2.25 19.47 -12.98
C GLY A 144 2.32 18.44 -11.85
N THR A 145 1.84 17.23 -12.08
CA THR A 145 2.07 16.06 -11.23
C THR A 145 2.69 14.92 -12.05
N ASN A 146 3.38 14.00 -11.39
CA ASN A 146 3.89 12.78 -12.03
C ASN A 146 2.77 11.76 -12.31
N GLU A 147 1.51 12.14 -12.08
CA GLU A 147 0.34 11.27 -12.14
C GLU A 147 -0.53 11.53 -13.37
N LEU A 148 -0.14 12.48 -14.24
CA LEU A 148 -0.85 12.76 -15.49
C LEU A 148 -1.01 11.48 -16.33
N GLY A 149 -2.24 11.19 -16.75
CA GLY A 149 -2.59 10.00 -17.54
C GLY A 149 -2.66 8.71 -16.73
N THR A 150 -2.42 8.74 -15.42
CA THR A 150 -2.64 7.55 -14.59
C THR A 150 -4.13 7.35 -14.32
N VAL A 151 -4.56 6.10 -14.34
CA VAL A 151 -5.90 5.72 -13.91
C VAL A 151 -5.88 5.53 -12.39
N GLN A 152 -6.79 6.19 -11.69
CA GLN A 152 -6.90 6.10 -10.24
C GLN A 152 -8.34 5.91 -9.80
N HIS A 153 -8.53 5.06 -8.81
CA HIS A 153 -9.79 4.84 -8.12
C HIS A 153 -9.75 5.49 -6.74
N PHE A 154 -10.78 6.26 -6.43
CA PHE A 154 -10.94 6.96 -5.15
C PHE A 154 -12.01 6.25 -4.32
N LEU A 155 -11.79 6.15 -3.03
CA LEU A 155 -12.67 5.40 -2.14
C LEU A 155 -13.44 6.34 -1.22
N ALA A 156 -14.77 6.21 -1.18
CA ALA A 156 -15.59 6.87 -0.18
C ALA A 156 -15.54 6.10 1.15
N ALA A 157 -15.82 6.78 2.27
CA ALA A 157 -15.76 6.15 3.59
C ALA A 157 -16.72 4.97 3.72
N GLU A 158 -17.93 5.13 3.19
CA GLU A 158 -19.00 4.13 3.20
C GLU A 158 -18.67 2.85 2.43
N ASP A 159 -17.75 2.92 1.45
CA ASP A 159 -17.36 1.77 0.64
C ASP A 159 -16.25 0.91 1.30
N ILE A 160 -15.49 1.48 2.27
CA ILE A 160 -14.36 0.79 2.91
C ILE A 160 -14.76 -0.58 3.49
N PRO A 161 -15.86 -0.72 4.25
CA PRO A 161 -16.25 -2.02 4.80
C PRO A 161 -16.50 -3.09 3.74
N GLU A 162 -17.04 -2.73 2.58
CA GLU A 162 -17.26 -3.68 1.47
C GLU A 162 -15.95 -4.15 0.86
N TYR A 163 -15.01 -3.23 0.58
CA TYR A 163 -13.71 -3.57 0.01
C TYR A 163 -12.86 -4.47 0.92
N PHE A 164 -13.02 -4.34 2.21
CA PHE A 164 -12.27 -5.11 3.22
C PHE A 164 -13.12 -6.18 3.92
N SER A 165 -14.25 -6.59 3.34
CA SER A 165 -15.21 -7.52 3.94
C SER A 165 -14.64 -8.91 4.26
N GLN A 166 -13.51 -9.30 3.68
CA GLN A 166 -12.82 -10.56 3.97
C GLN A 166 -12.05 -10.55 5.30
N PHE A 167 -11.73 -9.34 5.82
CA PHE A 167 -10.94 -9.19 7.05
C PHE A 167 -11.83 -9.29 8.29
N SER A 168 -11.28 -9.87 9.36
CA SER A 168 -12.00 -10.04 10.64
C SER A 168 -12.19 -8.74 11.40
N ALA A 169 -11.27 -7.79 11.23
CA ALA A 169 -11.33 -6.46 11.81
C ALA A 169 -10.77 -5.42 10.84
N VAL A 170 -11.45 -4.28 10.75
CA VAL A 170 -11.04 -3.15 9.90
C VAL A 170 -11.18 -1.86 10.69
N ASN A 171 -10.11 -1.10 10.77
CA ASN A 171 -10.10 0.25 11.31
C ASN A 171 -9.55 1.20 10.25
N PHE A 172 -10.11 2.39 10.14
CA PHE A 172 -9.62 3.39 9.21
C PHE A 172 -9.69 4.80 9.79
N GLU A 173 -8.71 5.58 9.43
CA GLU A 173 -8.59 7.00 9.78
C GLU A 173 -8.36 7.81 8.51
N LYS A 174 -8.74 9.08 8.53
CA LYS A 174 -8.50 10.00 7.43
C LYS A 174 -7.27 10.84 7.73
N ALA A 175 -6.35 10.91 6.77
CA ALA A 175 -5.21 11.82 6.82
C ALA A 175 -5.33 12.87 5.72
N GLU A 176 -5.25 14.13 6.11
CA GLU A 176 -5.34 15.25 5.18
C GLU A 176 -4.13 16.19 5.35
N TRP A 177 -3.59 16.63 4.24
CA TRP A 177 -2.53 17.64 4.23
C TRP A 177 -2.58 18.46 2.94
N THR A 178 -2.05 19.66 2.98
CA THR A 178 -2.02 20.54 1.82
C THR A 178 -0.61 20.64 1.23
N THR A 179 -0.56 20.79 -0.09
CA THR A 179 0.66 21.05 -0.86
C THR A 179 0.46 22.27 -1.76
N GLY A 180 1.53 22.71 -2.45
CA GLY A 180 1.45 23.83 -3.40
C GLY A 180 1.03 25.15 -2.75
N GLY A 181 1.58 25.49 -1.58
CA GLY A 181 1.20 26.72 -0.87
C GLY A 181 -0.23 26.65 -0.30
N ARG A 182 -0.70 25.49 0.11
CA ARG A 182 -2.06 25.19 0.61
C ARG A 182 -3.15 25.26 -0.45
N THR A 183 -2.80 25.12 -1.72
CA THR A 183 -3.77 25.15 -2.83
C THR A 183 -4.27 23.78 -3.26
N ARG A 184 -3.63 22.71 -2.80
CA ARG A 184 -4.02 21.32 -3.12
C ARG A 184 -4.22 20.53 -1.84
N LEU A 185 -5.40 19.98 -1.68
CA LEU A 185 -5.73 19.05 -0.60
C LEU A 185 -5.34 17.62 -1.04
N ASN A 186 -4.53 16.95 -0.24
CA ASN A 186 -4.33 15.52 -0.31
C ASN A 186 -5.16 14.88 0.79
N SER A 187 -5.96 13.88 0.46
CA SER A 187 -6.83 13.21 1.40
C SER A 187 -6.74 11.69 1.18
N ASP A 188 -6.21 11.00 2.18
CA ASP A 188 -6.01 9.55 2.14
C ASP A 188 -6.71 8.86 3.31
N TRP A 189 -7.19 7.66 3.06
CA TRP A 189 -7.60 6.70 4.06
C TRP A 189 -6.39 5.89 4.52
N LEU A 190 -6.14 5.88 5.83
CA LEU A 190 -5.16 5.02 6.50
C LEU A 190 -5.90 3.83 7.07
N ILE A 191 -5.82 2.68 6.41
CA ILE A 191 -6.63 1.51 6.73
C ILE A 191 -5.76 0.43 7.36
N THR A 192 -6.13 -0.06 8.52
CA THR A 192 -5.56 -1.25 9.16
C THR A 192 -6.59 -2.36 9.17
N ALA A 193 -6.21 -3.55 8.71
CA ALA A 193 -7.12 -4.69 8.67
C ALA A 193 -6.40 -5.97 9.14
N GLU A 194 -7.13 -6.86 9.82
CA GLU A 194 -6.64 -8.12 10.39
C GLU A 194 -7.34 -9.31 9.72
N LYS A 195 -6.55 -10.35 9.35
CA LYS A 195 -7.07 -11.60 8.79
C LYS A 195 -7.58 -12.54 9.84
#